data_c8b712d31c4e128012d8ebd0c0f87043
#
_entry.id   c8b712d31c4e128012d8ebd0c0f87043
#
_cell.length_a   1.000
_cell.length_b   1.000
_cell.length_c   1.000
_cell.angle_alpha   90.00
_cell.angle_beta   90.00
_cell.angle_gamma   90.00
#
_symmetry.space_group_name_H-M   'P 1'
#
loop_
_entity.id
_entity.type
_entity.pdbx_description
1 polymer ?
#
loop_
_entity_poly.entity_id
_entity_poly.type
_entity_poly.pdbx_seq_one_letter_code
_entity_poly.pdbx_strand_id
1 'polypeptide(L)'
;VSADFTGRRVVVTGAGKGIGRATALMLARRGAQVIALTRSGADLETLKAETGCETVVVDLADAEATRAAARQALPADLLVNCAGTTELESFLDVSVENFDLLYAVNTRAPMIVAQEYARERVAAGRPGAIVNVSSCASFVGIPDHAAYCASKAGLDGLTRVMAKELGPKGIRVNGLHPTVTLTPMAVKAWSDPDKAAAMLQRIPLGRFAEPDDIAEVILFLLSDAAAMVHGLSMPVDGGFMVA
;
A
#
# COMPACT_ATOMS: atom_id res chain seq x y z
N VAL A 1 -9.05 19.92 7.41
CA VAL A 1 -8.42 20.63 6.28
C VAL A 1 -7.96 19.56 5.31
N SER A 2 -8.62 19.46 4.14
CA SER A 2 -8.22 18.48 3.13
C SER A 2 -6.85 18.89 2.55
N ALA A 3 -5.90 17.95 2.52
CA ALA A 3 -4.59 18.21 1.91
C ALA A 3 -4.77 18.46 0.40
N ASP A 4 -4.11 19.51 -0.12
CA ASP A 4 -4.07 19.84 -1.55
C ASP A 4 -2.85 19.15 -2.18
N PHE A 5 -3.05 18.48 -3.31
CA PHE A 5 -2.01 17.79 -4.07
C PHE A 5 -1.85 18.37 -5.48
N THR A 6 -2.36 19.59 -5.71
CA THR A 6 -2.27 20.27 -7.00
C THR A 6 -0.81 20.34 -7.49
N GLY A 7 -0.58 19.82 -8.70
CA GLY A 7 0.74 19.76 -9.33
C GLY A 7 1.68 18.70 -8.81
N ARG A 8 1.30 17.90 -7.80
CA ARG A 8 2.10 16.77 -7.31
C ARG A 8 1.91 15.54 -8.19
N ARG A 9 2.99 14.92 -8.59
CA ARG A 9 2.99 13.61 -9.27
C ARG A 9 3.09 12.50 -8.24
N VAL A 10 2.13 11.56 -8.26
CA VAL A 10 2.02 10.51 -7.23
C VAL A 10 1.94 9.14 -7.88
N VAL A 11 2.92 8.29 -7.60
CA VAL A 11 2.90 6.88 -8.01
C VAL A 11 2.09 6.06 -7.01
N VAL A 12 1.13 5.28 -7.51
CA VAL A 12 0.32 4.36 -6.71
C VAL A 12 0.40 2.96 -7.31
N THR A 13 1.00 2.01 -6.58
CA THR A 13 0.96 0.60 -6.98
C THR A 13 -0.31 -0.07 -6.47
N GLY A 14 -0.83 -1.07 -7.20
CA GLY A 14 -2.09 -1.72 -6.85
C GLY A 14 -3.32 -0.82 -7.04
N ALA A 15 -3.22 0.21 -7.90
CA ALA A 15 -4.26 1.22 -8.10
C ALA A 15 -5.55 0.72 -8.79
N GLY A 16 -5.61 -0.54 -9.22
CA GLY A 16 -6.75 -1.05 -9.96
C GLY A 16 -8.01 -1.30 -9.12
N LYS A 17 -7.85 -1.68 -7.85
CA LYS A 17 -8.96 -2.07 -6.95
C LYS A 17 -8.69 -1.66 -5.49
N GLY A 18 -9.73 -1.72 -4.66
CA GLY A 18 -9.65 -1.58 -3.21
C GLY A 18 -8.97 -0.29 -2.76
N ILE A 19 -8.09 -0.39 -1.77
CA ILE A 19 -7.41 0.75 -1.15
C ILE A 19 -6.61 1.57 -2.18
N GLY A 20 -5.86 0.90 -3.07
CA GLY A 20 -5.06 1.59 -4.09
C GLY A 20 -5.91 2.41 -5.06
N ARG A 21 -7.07 1.87 -5.49
CA ARG A 21 -8.02 2.60 -6.34
C ARG A 21 -8.64 3.79 -5.60
N ALA A 22 -9.12 3.59 -4.37
CA ALA A 22 -9.68 4.66 -3.56
C ALA A 22 -8.65 5.79 -3.35
N THR A 23 -7.40 5.43 -3.05
CA THR A 23 -6.28 6.38 -2.92
C THR A 23 -6.05 7.16 -4.23
N ALA A 24 -6.00 6.47 -5.37
CA ALA A 24 -5.80 7.10 -6.67
C ALA A 24 -6.93 8.08 -7.04
N LEU A 25 -8.18 7.68 -6.84
CA LEU A 25 -9.35 8.53 -7.04
C LEU A 25 -9.34 9.77 -6.14
N MET A 26 -9.02 9.57 -4.87
CA MET A 26 -9.01 10.66 -3.88
C MET A 26 -7.86 11.64 -4.15
N LEU A 27 -6.67 11.17 -4.52
CA LEU A 27 -5.54 12.00 -4.95
C LEU A 27 -5.89 12.83 -6.18
N ALA A 28 -6.49 12.21 -7.21
CA ALA A 28 -6.90 12.91 -8.42
C ALA A 28 -7.94 14.01 -8.13
N ARG A 29 -8.95 13.73 -7.29
CA ARG A 29 -9.94 14.73 -6.83
C ARG A 29 -9.30 15.90 -6.07
N ARG A 30 -8.11 15.70 -5.48
CA ARG A 30 -7.34 16.74 -4.78
C ARG A 30 -6.20 17.34 -5.62
N GLY A 31 -6.29 17.20 -6.95
CA GLY A 31 -5.42 17.86 -7.92
C GLY A 31 -4.09 17.17 -8.23
N ALA A 32 -3.86 15.95 -7.73
CA ALA A 32 -2.66 15.19 -8.04
C ALA A 32 -2.67 14.67 -9.49
N GLN A 33 -1.49 14.60 -10.09
CA GLN A 33 -1.23 13.81 -11.28
C GLN A 33 -0.86 12.39 -10.86
N VAL A 34 -1.81 11.47 -10.96
CA VAL A 34 -1.62 10.08 -10.52
C VAL A 34 -0.98 9.26 -11.63
N ILE A 35 0.02 8.45 -11.27
CA ILE A 35 0.60 7.40 -12.09
C ILE A 35 0.20 6.05 -11.46
N ALA A 36 -0.70 5.33 -12.09
CA ALA A 36 -1.32 4.12 -11.58
C ALA A 36 -0.62 2.87 -12.12
N LEU A 37 -0.13 2.01 -11.23
CA LEU A 37 0.52 0.74 -11.57
C LEU A 37 -0.33 -0.43 -11.09
N THR A 38 -0.70 -1.35 -11.99
CA THR A 38 -1.32 -2.64 -11.62
C THR A 38 -1.23 -3.65 -12.77
N ARG A 39 -1.53 -4.91 -12.48
CA ARG A 39 -1.50 -6.01 -13.43
C ARG A 39 -2.68 -5.99 -14.42
N SER A 40 -3.84 -5.49 -14.00
CA SER A 40 -5.05 -5.49 -14.81
C SER A 40 -5.14 -4.23 -15.68
N GLY A 41 -4.95 -4.39 -16.98
CA GLY A 41 -5.14 -3.29 -17.93
C GLY A 41 -6.59 -2.77 -17.94
N ALA A 42 -7.60 -3.65 -17.82
CA ALA A 42 -9.00 -3.25 -17.78
C ALA A 42 -9.32 -2.36 -16.56
N ASP A 43 -8.76 -2.67 -15.38
CA ASP A 43 -8.94 -1.83 -14.18
C ASP A 43 -8.26 -0.46 -14.37
N LEU A 44 -7.11 -0.41 -15.06
CA LEU A 44 -6.43 0.85 -15.37
C LEU A 44 -7.21 1.72 -16.36
N GLU A 45 -7.79 1.12 -17.39
CA GLU A 45 -8.62 1.87 -18.36
C GLU A 45 -9.83 2.53 -17.67
N THR A 46 -10.51 1.81 -16.75
CA THR A 46 -11.61 2.40 -15.98
C THR A 46 -11.14 3.53 -15.06
N LEU A 47 -10.01 3.36 -14.38
CA LEU A 47 -9.45 4.40 -13.53
C LEU A 47 -9.02 5.63 -14.34
N LYS A 48 -8.39 5.41 -15.50
CA LYS A 48 -7.98 6.48 -16.42
C LYS A 48 -9.17 7.28 -16.95
N ALA A 49 -10.26 6.59 -17.30
CA ALA A 49 -11.49 7.25 -17.74
C ALA A 49 -12.09 8.16 -16.65
N GLU A 50 -11.96 7.79 -15.38
CA GLU A 50 -12.49 8.57 -14.25
C GLU A 50 -11.58 9.73 -13.81
N THR A 51 -10.26 9.59 -13.99
CA THR A 51 -9.28 10.52 -13.39
C THR A 51 -8.35 11.20 -14.37
N GLY A 52 -8.22 10.69 -15.59
CA GLY A 52 -7.20 11.12 -16.54
C GLY A 52 -5.78 10.67 -16.17
N CYS A 53 -5.60 9.73 -15.23
CA CYS A 53 -4.28 9.32 -14.74
C CYS A 53 -3.40 8.67 -15.81
N GLU A 54 -2.09 8.74 -15.62
CA GLU A 54 -1.13 7.91 -16.36
C GLU A 54 -1.22 6.47 -15.86
N THR A 55 -1.00 5.50 -16.75
CA THR A 55 -1.17 4.08 -16.44
C THR A 55 0.03 3.25 -16.88
N VAL A 56 0.45 2.31 -16.03
CA VAL A 56 1.49 1.33 -16.34
C VAL A 56 1.00 -0.07 -15.96
N VAL A 57 0.87 -0.95 -16.95
CA VAL A 57 0.54 -2.36 -16.72
C VAL A 57 1.80 -3.11 -16.34
N VAL A 58 1.80 -3.75 -15.16
CA VAL A 58 2.96 -4.50 -14.67
C VAL A 58 2.54 -5.62 -13.72
N ASP A 59 3.16 -6.79 -13.89
CA ASP A 59 3.14 -7.84 -12.85
C ASP A 59 4.30 -7.58 -11.88
N LEU A 60 3.96 -7.23 -10.66
CA LEU A 60 4.94 -6.92 -9.61
C LEU A 60 5.64 -8.16 -9.03
N ALA A 61 5.22 -9.37 -9.41
CA ALA A 61 5.96 -10.59 -9.10
C ALA A 61 7.26 -10.69 -9.90
N ASP A 62 7.32 -10.07 -11.09
CA ASP A 62 8.53 -9.98 -11.92
C ASP A 62 9.39 -8.78 -11.47
N ALA A 63 10.62 -9.05 -11.03
CA ALA A 63 11.51 -8.02 -10.51
C ALA A 63 12.01 -7.03 -11.58
N GLU A 64 12.31 -7.52 -12.79
CA GLU A 64 12.81 -6.66 -13.88
C GLU A 64 11.67 -5.83 -14.47
N ALA A 65 10.49 -6.42 -14.68
CA ALA A 65 9.31 -5.68 -15.09
C ALA A 65 8.93 -4.60 -14.04
N THR A 66 9.02 -4.92 -12.75
CA THR A 66 8.78 -3.97 -11.64
C THR A 66 9.76 -2.79 -11.71
N ARG A 67 11.05 -3.06 -11.95
CA ARG A 67 12.09 -2.02 -12.08
C ARG A 67 11.84 -1.12 -13.28
N ALA A 68 11.53 -1.74 -14.43
CA ALA A 68 11.22 -1.00 -15.65
C ALA A 68 9.99 -0.10 -15.48
N ALA A 69 8.91 -0.64 -14.91
CA ALA A 69 7.67 0.10 -14.63
C ALA A 69 7.90 1.25 -13.62
N ALA A 70 8.70 1.00 -12.57
CA ALA A 70 9.05 2.04 -11.60
C ALA A 70 9.78 3.21 -12.28
N ARG A 71 10.76 2.94 -13.16
CA ARG A 71 11.47 3.97 -13.92
C ARG A 71 10.55 4.72 -14.88
N GLN A 72 9.64 4.01 -15.56
CA GLN A 72 8.66 4.62 -16.46
C GLN A 72 7.73 5.60 -15.73
N ALA A 73 7.43 5.34 -14.45
CA ALA A 73 6.56 6.17 -13.62
C ALA A 73 7.24 7.44 -13.08
N LEU A 74 8.53 7.63 -13.31
CA LEU A 74 9.30 8.77 -12.81
C LEU A 74 9.40 9.89 -13.87
N PRO A 75 9.61 11.16 -13.47
CA PRO A 75 9.76 11.62 -12.08
C PRO A 75 8.43 11.64 -11.30
N ALA A 76 8.51 11.46 -9.98
CA ALA A 76 7.33 11.55 -9.10
C ALA A 76 7.70 12.20 -7.76
N ASP A 77 6.76 12.94 -7.17
CA ASP A 77 6.96 13.63 -5.89
C ASP A 77 6.68 12.73 -4.69
N LEU A 78 5.72 11.80 -4.84
CA LEU A 78 5.19 10.97 -3.77
C LEU A 78 5.00 9.53 -4.26
N LEU A 79 5.10 8.57 -3.34
CA LEU A 79 4.95 7.14 -3.64
C LEU A 79 4.02 6.45 -2.64
N VAL A 80 3.07 5.68 -3.15
CA VAL A 80 2.23 4.75 -2.38
C VAL A 80 2.47 3.31 -2.86
N ASN A 81 3.13 2.51 -2.06
CA ASN A 81 3.23 1.08 -2.24
C ASN A 81 1.99 0.41 -1.63
N CYS A 82 0.93 0.23 -2.43
CA CYS A 82 -0.34 -0.35 -1.99
C CYS A 82 -0.63 -1.72 -2.62
N ALA A 83 0.13 -2.14 -3.63
CA ALA A 83 -0.02 -3.46 -4.20
C ALA A 83 0.23 -4.56 -3.15
N GLY A 84 -0.62 -5.57 -3.15
CA GLY A 84 -0.48 -6.72 -2.28
C GLY A 84 -1.39 -7.86 -2.74
N THR A 85 -1.00 -9.07 -2.39
CA THR A 85 -1.77 -10.28 -2.61
C THR A 85 -1.75 -11.16 -1.37
N THR A 86 -2.71 -12.04 -1.25
CA THR A 86 -2.77 -13.08 -0.22
C THR A 86 -3.34 -14.36 -0.82
N GLU A 87 -2.82 -15.47 -0.36
CA GLU A 87 -3.36 -16.82 -0.56
C GLU A 87 -3.42 -17.47 0.82
N LEU A 88 -4.51 -18.19 1.09
CA LEU A 88 -4.76 -18.80 2.39
C LEU A 88 -4.35 -20.26 2.36
N GLU A 89 -3.35 -20.59 3.15
CA GLU A 89 -2.87 -21.96 3.35
C GLU A 89 -2.53 -22.16 4.82
N SER A 90 -2.89 -23.34 5.38
CA SER A 90 -2.50 -23.69 6.75
C SER A 90 -0.98 -23.67 6.89
N PHE A 91 -0.46 -23.47 8.09
CA PHE A 91 0.99 -23.48 8.31
C PHE A 91 1.65 -24.79 7.88
N LEU A 92 0.95 -25.91 8.01
CA LEU A 92 1.49 -27.21 7.63
C LEU A 92 1.53 -27.45 6.12
N ASP A 93 0.71 -26.70 5.35
CA ASP A 93 0.52 -26.92 3.93
C ASP A 93 1.04 -25.78 3.06
N VAL A 94 1.49 -24.66 3.69
CA VAL A 94 1.97 -23.50 2.93
C VAL A 94 3.11 -23.90 1.99
N SER A 95 2.88 -23.71 0.71
CA SER A 95 3.85 -24.03 -0.33
C SER A 95 4.97 -22.99 -0.41
N VAL A 96 6.17 -23.43 -0.82
CA VAL A 96 7.30 -22.52 -1.05
C VAL A 96 6.97 -21.56 -2.16
N GLU A 97 6.29 -22.02 -3.21
CA GLU A 97 5.86 -21.23 -4.36
C GLU A 97 4.94 -20.08 -3.95
N ASN A 98 3.97 -20.35 -3.08
CA ASN A 98 3.08 -19.33 -2.55
C ASN A 98 3.83 -18.35 -1.62
N PHE A 99 4.69 -18.86 -0.74
CA PHE A 99 5.55 -18.02 0.11
C PHE A 99 6.40 -17.07 -0.74
N ASP A 100 7.06 -17.56 -1.78
CA ASP A 100 7.90 -16.76 -2.67
C ASP A 100 7.09 -15.74 -3.45
N LEU A 101 5.89 -16.10 -3.94
CA LEU A 101 4.99 -15.17 -4.62
C LEU A 101 4.57 -14.03 -3.70
N LEU A 102 4.15 -14.33 -2.47
CA LEU A 102 3.73 -13.29 -1.54
C LEU A 102 4.91 -12.37 -1.16
N TYR A 103 6.09 -12.92 -0.97
CA TYR A 103 7.29 -12.13 -0.72
C TYR A 103 7.67 -11.26 -1.94
N ALA A 104 7.55 -11.80 -3.15
CA ALA A 104 7.83 -11.07 -4.39
C ALA A 104 6.93 -9.83 -4.51
N VAL A 105 5.62 -10.01 -4.31
CA VAL A 105 4.64 -8.92 -4.49
C VAL A 105 4.59 -7.97 -3.29
N ASN A 106 4.54 -8.51 -2.06
CA ASN A 106 4.27 -7.71 -0.86
C ASN A 106 5.51 -7.05 -0.25
N THR A 107 6.72 -7.56 -0.57
CA THR A 107 7.97 -7.11 0.07
C THR A 107 9.00 -6.64 -0.96
N ARG A 108 9.36 -7.51 -1.92
CA ARG A 108 10.40 -7.22 -2.91
C ARG A 108 9.98 -6.11 -3.88
N ALA A 109 8.76 -6.14 -4.39
CA ALA A 109 8.28 -5.12 -5.32
C ALA A 109 8.24 -3.71 -4.67
N PRO A 110 7.66 -3.50 -3.47
CA PRO A 110 7.77 -2.22 -2.76
C PRO A 110 9.21 -1.74 -2.59
N MET A 111 10.16 -2.64 -2.28
CA MET A 111 11.57 -2.31 -2.19
C MET A 111 12.11 -1.78 -3.53
N ILE A 112 11.86 -2.48 -4.64
CA ILE A 112 12.34 -2.08 -5.97
C ILE A 112 11.76 -0.72 -6.36
N VAL A 113 10.45 -0.53 -6.22
CA VAL A 113 9.78 0.73 -6.59
C VAL A 113 10.30 1.89 -5.72
N ALA A 114 10.44 1.67 -4.41
CA ALA A 114 11.00 2.68 -3.51
C ALA A 114 12.47 3.01 -3.82
N GLN A 115 13.29 2.04 -4.24
CA GLN A 115 14.68 2.29 -4.66
C GLN A 115 14.76 3.19 -5.89
N GLU A 116 13.99 2.92 -6.94
CA GLU A 116 14.01 3.75 -8.14
C GLU A 116 13.47 5.17 -7.85
N TYR A 117 12.38 5.26 -7.10
CA TYR A 117 11.84 6.53 -6.63
C TYR A 117 12.86 7.33 -5.80
N ALA A 118 13.45 6.71 -4.78
CA ALA A 118 14.39 7.41 -3.90
C ALA A 118 15.66 7.85 -4.64
N ARG A 119 16.19 7.04 -5.57
CA ARG A 119 17.34 7.42 -6.40
C ARG A 119 17.06 8.68 -7.21
N GLU A 120 15.89 8.77 -7.84
CA GLU A 120 15.49 9.95 -8.61
C GLU A 120 15.37 11.19 -7.70
N ARG A 121 14.66 11.08 -6.57
CA ARG A 121 14.49 12.20 -5.62
C ARG A 121 15.83 12.70 -5.08
N VAL A 122 16.71 11.79 -4.67
CA VAL A 122 18.04 12.13 -4.14
C VAL A 122 18.91 12.77 -5.23
N ALA A 123 18.92 12.24 -6.45
CA ALA A 123 19.66 12.83 -7.56
C ALA A 123 19.17 14.23 -7.93
N ALA A 124 17.85 14.47 -7.82
CA ALA A 124 17.23 15.77 -8.06
C ALA A 124 17.38 16.75 -6.88
N GLY A 125 17.87 16.31 -5.73
CA GLY A 125 17.95 17.14 -4.50
C GLY A 125 16.58 17.57 -3.97
N ARG A 126 15.52 16.76 -4.19
CA ARG A 126 14.14 17.13 -3.86
C ARG A 126 13.59 16.25 -2.72
N PRO A 127 12.80 16.82 -1.81
CA PRO A 127 12.14 16.06 -0.75
C PRO A 127 11.06 15.15 -1.34
N GLY A 128 10.59 14.17 -0.54
CA GLY A 128 9.52 13.26 -0.93
C GLY A 128 8.84 12.58 0.24
N ALA A 129 7.83 11.76 -0.07
CA ALA A 129 7.23 10.88 0.92
C ALA A 129 6.84 9.53 0.30
N ILE A 130 7.02 8.47 1.09
CA ILE A 130 6.65 7.09 0.77
C ILE A 130 5.67 6.60 1.84
N VAL A 131 4.55 6.02 1.41
CA VAL A 131 3.66 5.25 2.26
C VAL A 131 3.65 3.80 1.81
N ASN A 132 4.02 2.89 2.70
CA ASN A 132 3.96 1.45 2.48
C ASN A 132 2.71 0.89 3.16
N VAL A 133 1.76 0.35 2.38
CA VAL A 133 0.56 -0.28 2.91
C VAL A 133 0.89 -1.71 3.34
N SER A 134 1.09 -1.88 4.63
CA SER A 134 1.33 -3.16 5.29
C SER A 134 0.00 -3.81 5.72
N SER A 135 -0.09 -4.35 6.92
CA SER A 135 -1.29 -4.95 7.50
C SER A 135 -1.12 -5.12 9.01
N CYS A 136 -2.21 -5.16 9.78
CA CYS A 136 -2.18 -5.63 11.17
C CYS A 136 -1.62 -7.06 11.28
N ALA A 137 -1.70 -7.86 10.22
CA ALA A 137 -1.10 -9.20 10.13
C ALA A 137 0.44 -9.20 10.27
N SER A 138 1.11 -8.06 10.18
CA SER A 138 2.55 -7.96 10.48
C SER A 138 2.86 -7.95 11.97
N PHE A 139 1.86 -7.66 12.82
CA PHE A 139 2.00 -7.61 14.28
C PHE A 139 1.42 -8.83 14.98
N VAL A 140 0.40 -9.45 14.40
CA VAL A 140 -0.32 -10.58 15.02
C VAL A 140 -0.38 -11.79 14.09
N GLY A 141 -0.36 -12.99 14.68
CA GLY A 141 -0.59 -14.23 13.93
C GLY A 141 -2.06 -14.36 13.56
N ILE A 142 -2.32 -14.64 12.29
CA ILE A 142 -3.66 -14.95 11.78
C ILE A 142 -3.61 -16.36 11.21
N PRO A 143 -4.51 -17.28 11.59
CA PRO A 143 -4.58 -18.62 11.01
C PRO A 143 -4.60 -18.57 9.47
N ASP A 144 -3.96 -19.50 8.82
CA ASP A 144 -3.87 -19.66 7.37
C ASP A 144 -3.17 -18.51 6.62
N HIS A 145 -2.47 -17.61 7.35
CA HIS A 145 -1.80 -16.43 6.76
C HIS A 145 -0.28 -16.43 6.95
N ALA A 146 0.37 -17.59 7.11
CA ALA A 146 1.80 -17.65 7.45
C ALA A 146 2.68 -16.85 6.47
N ALA A 147 2.57 -17.10 5.16
CA ALA A 147 3.33 -16.38 4.14
C ALA A 147 2.95 -14.88 4.06
N TYR A 148 1.66 -14.57 4.24
CA TYR A 148 1.19 -13.18 4.23
C TYR A 148 1.74 -12.39 5.43
N CYS A 149 1.60 -12.92 6.65
CA CYS A 149 2.15 -12.30 7.87
C CYS A 149 3.66 -12.07 7.74
N ALA A 150 4.41 -13.08 7.28
CA ALA A 150 5.84 -12.97 7.07
C ALA A 150 6.20 -11.89 6.05
N SER A 151 5.50 -11.83 4.91
CA SER A 151 5.74 -10.83 3.86
C SER A 151 5.46 -9.39 4.34
N LYS A 152 4.38 -9.18 5.11
CA LYS A 152 4.02 -7.86 5.64
C LYS A 152 4.97 -7.43 6.77
N ALA A 153 5.40 -8.35 7.62
CA ALA A 153 6.44 -8.07 8.62
C ALA A 153 7.80 -7.73 7.96
N GLY A 154 8.12 -8.40 6.84
CA GLY A 154 9.29 -8.05 6.00
C GLY A 154 9.22 -6.63 5.44
N LEU A 155 8.04 -6.20 4.97
CA LEU A 155 7.82 -4.83 4.50
C LEU A 155 8.00 -3.80 5.63
N ASP A 156 7.57 -4.13 6.85
CA ASP A 156 7.79 -3.26 8.02
C ASP A 156 9.27 -3.13 8.37
N GLY A 157 10.03 -4.21 8.26
CA GLY A 157 11.49 -4.18 8.40
C GLY A 157 12.14 -3.23 7.39
N LEU A 158 11.77 -3.36 6.11
CA LEU A 158 12.23 -2.45 5.05
C LEU A 158 11.80 -1.01 5.29
N THR A 159 10.56 -0.77 5.73
CA THR A 159 10.04 0.57 6.03
C THR A 159 10.91 1.29 7.06
N ARG A 160 11.31 0.58 8.15
CA ARG A 160 12.20 1.15 9.18
C ARG A 160 13.59 1.49 8.65
N VAL A 161 14.17 0.61 7.81
CA VAL A 161 15.49 0.89 7.19
C VAL A 161 15.37 2.05 6.20
N MET A 162 14.36 2.05 5.33
CA MET A 162 14.12 3.18 4.42
C MET A 162 13.95 4.50 5.17
N ALA A 163 13.21 4.53 6.27
CA ALA A 163 13.08 5.72 7.09
C ALA A 163 14.44 6.20 7.62
N LYS A 164 15.22 5.30 8.21
CA LYS A 164 16.52 5.63 8.76
C LYS A 164 17.49 6.21 7.73
N GLU A 165 17.53 5.64 6.52
CA GLU A 165 18.50 6.01 5.48
C GLU A 165 18.06 7.18 4.61
N LEU A 166 16.73 7.33 4.38
CA LEU A 166 16.18 8.35 3.48
C LEU A 166 15.76 9.63 4.21
N GLY A 167 15.53 9.59 5.52
CA GLY A 167 15.21 10.78 6.32
C GLY A 167 16.25 11.91 6.17
N PRO A 168 17.57 11.65 6.31
CA PRO A 168 18.60 12.65 6.07
C PRO A 168 18.63 13.21 4.64
N LYS A 169 17.96 12.55 3.70
CA LYS A 169 17.82 12.96 2.29
C LYS A 169 16.50 13.69 2.01
N GLY A 170 15.73 14.02 3.05
CA GLY A 170 14.46 14.73 2.95
C GLY A 170 13.28 13.88 2.47
N ILE A 171 13.39 12.55 2.51
CA ILE A 171 12.31 11.64 2.11
C ILE A 171 11.71 10.99 3.35
N ARG A 172 10.44 11.27 3.65
CA ARG A 172 9.70 10.64 4.74
C ARG A 172 9.20 9.26 4.30
N VAL A 173 9.23 8.29 5.20
CA VAL A 173 8.74 6.93 4.94
C VAL A 173 7.92 6.46 6.13
N ASN A 174 6.69 6.01 5.89
CA ASN A 174 5.81 5.48 6.93
C ASN A 174 5.12 4.19 6.46
N GLY A 175 4.85 3.31 7.39
CA GLY A 175 4.01 2.13 7.22
C GLY A 175 2.59 2.38 7.71
N LEU A 176 1.60 1.86 7.00
CA LEU A 176 0.19 1.90 7.36
C LEU A 176 -0.34 0.48 7.48
N HIS A 177 -1.08 0.18 8.55
CA HIS A 177 -1.48 -1.17 8.92
C HIS A 177 -3.00 -1.27 9.04
N PRO A 178 -3.71 -1.48 7.91
CA PRO A 178 -5.15 -1.72 7.93
C PRO A 178 -5.48 -3.07 8.60
N THR A 179 -6.64 -3.13 9.22
CA THR A 179 -7.35 -4.38 9.50
C THR A 179 -8.24 -4.75 8.31
N VAL A 180 -9.26 -5.58 8.50
CA VAL A 180 -10.20 -5.95 7.44
C VAL A 180 -10.78 -4.69 6.81
N THR A 181 -10.49 -4.51 5.53
CA THR A 181 -10.99 -3.41 4.72
C THR A 181 -11.85 -3.97 3.59
N LEU A 182 -13.05 -3.46 3.39
CA LEU A 182 -14.06 -3.95 2.45
C LEU A 182 -13.65 -3.72 0.98
N THR A 183 -12.54 -4.33 0.59
CA THR A 183 -12.11 -4.45 -0.80
C THR A 183 -12.87 -5.60 -1.48
N PRO A 184 -12.90 -5.68 -2.82
CA PRO A 184 -13.51 -6.83 -3.52
C PRO A 184 -12.98 -8.20 -3.04
N MET A 185 -11.72 -8.28 -2.66
CA MET A 185 -11.11 -9.47 -2.07
C MET A 185 -11.67 -9.78 -0.68
N ALA A 186 -11.75 -8.77 0.19
CA ALA A 186 -12.23 -8.94 1.55
C ALA A 186 -13.73 -9.24 1.61
N VAL A 187 -14.55 -8.59 0.79
CA VAL A 187 -15.99 -8.87 0.71
C VAL A 187 -16.25 -10.35 0.45
N LYS A 188 -15.50 -10.97 -0.47
CA LYS A 188 -15.59 -12.41 -0.72
C LYS A 188 -15.12 -13.25 0.48
N ALA A 189 -14.01 -12.88 1.12
CA ALA A 189 -13.42 -13.62 2.24
C ALA A 189 -14.25 -13.54 3.53
N TRP A 190 -15.04 -12.47 3.69
CA TRP A 190 -15.88 -12.18 4.85
C TRP A 190 -17.38 -12.25 4.55
N SER A 191 -17.78 -12.97 3.50
CA SER A 191 -19.19 -13.16 3.12
C SER A 191 -19.95 -14.08 4.08
N ASP A 192 -19.27 -14.90 4.87
CA ASP A 192 -19.87 -15.71 5.93
C ASP A 192 -20.22 -14.82 7.13
N PRO A 193 -21.53 -14.70 7.49
CA PRO A 193 -21.97 -13.81 8.56
C PRO A 193 -21.40 -14.16 9.95
N ASP A 194 -21.24 -15.44 10.26
CA ASP A 194 -20.74 -15.88 11.57
C ASP A 194 -19.25 -15.56 11.72
N LYS A 195 -18.48 -15.82 10.66
CA LYS A 195 -17.06 -15.43 10.57
C LYS A 195 -16.90 -13.92 10.67
N ALA A 196 -17.72 -13.16 9.95
CA ALA A 196 -17.70 -11.70 9.99
C ALA A 196 -18.04 -11.16 11.36
N ALA A 197 -19.11 -11.69 12.02
CA ALA A 197 -19.52 -11.28 13.36
C ALA A 197 -18.42 -11.54 14.41
N ALA A 198 -17.76 -12.69 14.37
CA ALA A 198 -16.65 -13.01 15.26
C ALA A 198 -15.47 -12.03 15.09
N MET A 199 -15.16 -11.61 13.87
CA MET A 199 -14.11 -10.61 13.62
C MET A 199 -14.53 -9.21 14.06
N LEU A 200 -15.79 -8.83 13.83
CA LEU A 200 -16.33 -7.52 14.25
C LEU A 200 -16.30 -7.33 15.75
N GLN A 201 -16.53 -8.39 16.55
CA GLN A 201 -16.41 -8.34 18.00
C GLN A 201 -15.01 -7.96 18.51
N ARG A 202 -13.99 -8.16 17.68
CA ARG A 202 -12.59 -7.80 17.96
C ARG A 202 -12.23 -6.38 17.51
N ILE A 203 -13.14 -5.65 16.89
CA ILE A 203 -12.91 -4.28 16.41
C ILE A 203 -13.77 -3.34 17.26
N PRO A 204 -13.20 -2.58 18.20
CA PRO A 204 -13.97 -1.69 19.10
C PRO A 204 -14.90 -0.70 18.41
N LEU A 205 -14.53 -0.19 17.20
CA LEU A 205 -15.41 0.67 16.42
C LEU A 205 -16.59 -0.05 15.76
N GLY A 206 -16.69 -1.39 15.88
CA GLY A 206 -17.85 -2.20 15.49
C GLY A 206 -18.12 -2.30 14.00
N ARG A 207 -17.16 -1.92 13.14
CA ARG A 207 -17.28 -2.04 11.68
C ARG A 207 -15.95 -2.39 11.03
N PHE A 208 -16.02 -3.00 9.85
CA PHE A 208 -14.87 -3.08 8.96
C PHE A 208 -14.52 -1.70 8.38
N ALA A 209 -13.28 -1.52 8.01
CA ALA A 209 -12.86 -0.30 7.34
C ALA A 209 -13.34 -0.30 5.87
N GLU A 210 -13.71 0.87 5.39
CA GLU A 210 -13.89 1.11 3.96
C GLU A 210 -12.55 1.51 3.32
N PRO A 211 -12.35 1.27 2.02
CA PRO A 211 -11.14 1.72 1.32
C PRO A 211 -10.84 3.21 1.51
N ASP A 212 -11.88 4.04 1.63
CA ASP A 212 -11.75 5.48 1.83
C ASP A 212 -11.21 5.83 3.22
N ASP A 213 -11.54 5.06 4.28
CA ASP A 213 -10.96 5.26 5.62
C ASP A 213 -9.43 5.15 5.58
N ILE A 214 -8.93 4.20 4.79
CA ILE A 214 -7.49 3.95 4.64
C ILE A 214 -6.85 5.01 3.72
N ALA A 215 -7.52 5.35 2.62
CA ALA A 215 -7.03 6.36 1.66
C ALA A 215 -6.84 7.72 2.32
N GLU A 216 -7.76 8.18 3.19
CA GLU A 216 -7.61 9.45 3.91
C GLU A 216 -6.34 9.50 4.76
N VAL A 217 -6.00 8.39 5.43
CA VAL A 217 -4.78 8.33 6.24
C VAL A 217 -3.54 8.29 5.35
N ILE A 218 -3.59 7.60 4.19
CA ILE A 218 -2.50 7.63 3.21
C ILE A 218 -2.25 9.08 2.77
N LEU A 219 -3.30 9.82 2.40
CA LEU A 219 -3.17 11.19 1.96
C LEU A 219 -2.61 12.10 3.08
N PHE A 220 -3.05 11.91 4.32
CA PHE A 220 -2.46 12.62 5.46
C PHE A 220 -0.95 12.36 5.56
N LEU A 221 -0.51 11.10 5.52
CA LEU A 221 0.91 10.73 5.63
C LEU A 221 1.76 11.26 4.45
N LEU A 222 1.17 11.43 3.27
CA LEU A 222 1.84 12.03 2.11
C LEU A 222 1.94 13.56 2.22
N SER A 223 1.03 14.21 2.92
CA SER A 223 0.90 15.67 2.98
C SER A 223 1.95 16.35 3.88
N ASP A 224 2.05 17.66 3.76
CA ASP A 224 2.89 18.50 4.61
C ASP A 224 2.39 18.56 6.07
N ALA A 225 1.11 18.24 6.33
CA ALA A 225 0.57 18.11 7.68
C ALA A 225 1.27 16.98 8.48
N ALA A 226 1.88 16.01 7.78
CA ALA A 226 2.66 14.92 8.37
C ALA A 226 4.18 15.19 8.35
N ALA A 227 4.64 16.43 8.29
CA ALA A 227 6.06 16.78 8.15
C ALA A 227 6.98 16.16 9.23
N MET A 228 6.48 15.95 10.44
CA MET A 228 7.22 15.30 11.55
C MET A 228 6.81 13.83 11.77
N VAL A 229 5.98 13.25 10.89
CA VAL A 229 5.61 11.84 10.94
C VAL A 229 6.54 11.05 10.04
N HIS A 230 7.42 10.23 10.66
CA HIS A 230 8.48 9.53 9.96
C HIS A 230 8.88 8.24 10.67
N GLY A 231 9.03 7.14 9.93
CA GLY A 231 9.37 5.82 10.46
C GLY A 231 8.26 5.15 11.27
N LEU A 232 7.03 5.67 11.17
CA LEU A 232 5.89 5.19 11.92
C LEU A 232 5.31 3.91 11.29
N SER A 233 4.88 2.98 12.14
CA SER A 233 3.98 1.88 11.84
C SER A 233 2.59 2.24 12.41
N MET A 234 1.69 2.72 11.56
CA MET A 234 0.40 3.29 11.98
C MET A 234 -0.76 2.30 11.77
N PRO A 235 -1.34 1.71 12.81
CA PRO A 235 -2.58 0.95 12.69
C PRO A 235 -3.75 1.86 12.25
N VAL A 236 -4.55 1.37 11.31
CA VAL A 236 -5.84 1.96 10.91
C VAL A 236 -6.86 0.82 10.96
N ASP A 237 -7.26 0.48 12.16
CA ASP A 237 -7.79 -0.83 12.49
C ASP A 237 -9.05 -0.81 13.38
N GLY A 238 -9.59 0.38 13.66
CA GLY A 238 -10.76 0.53 14.54
C GLY A 238 -10.54 0.07 15.96
N GLY A 239 -9.28 -0.06 16.41
CA GLY A 239 -8.89 -0.53 17.73
C GLY A 239 -8.62 -2.04 17.81
N PHE A 240 -8.56 -2.76 16.70
CA PHE A 240 -8.31 -4.21 16.67
C PHE A 240 -7.06 -4.63 17.44
N MET A 241 -5.99 -3.84 17.39
CA MET A 241 -4.70 -4.14 18.03
C MET A 241 -4.68 -3.93 19.54
N VAL A 242 -5.68 -3.27 20.11
CA VAL A 242 -5.76 -2.96 21.56
C VAL A 242 -6.93 -3.66 22.25
N ALA A 243 -7.69 -4.47 21.52
CA ALA A 243 -8.84 -5.23 22.03
C ALA A 243 -8.47 -6.64 22.47
#